data_fbd5d254d2107c9f1bff635c6d404185
#
_entry.id   fbd5d254d2107c9f1bff635c6d404185
#
_cell.length_a   1.000
_cell.length_b   1.000
_cell.length_c   1.000
_cell.angle_alpha   90.00
_cell.angle_beta   90.00
_cell.angle_gamma   90.00
#
_symmetry.space_group_name_H-M   'P 1'
#
loop_
_entity.id
_entity.type
_entity.pdbx_description
1 polymer ?
#
loop_
_entity_poly.entity_id
_entity_poly.type
_entity_poly.pdbx_seq_one_letter_code
_entity_poly.pdbx_strand_id
1 'polypeptide(L)'
;MAKQRPARTLQFLQKAGMALTAVLKRNGSKKRPQDAMVSTPSLSDTVPPLQSLQASDSQRSEPTFAKRAPPPRATHWSPEVFTAIEWRRFEAVCELLFEQAGFETRMQPRGADGGAEIWLNSRHAEGPVAVVQCKHALGKNVGVTELREFLAVMTSSELKRGTYATTGTFTPSALRFAKDNSINVLDGPNLLNLIYKRTPLQQKALLEAAYEGEYWRPTCARCGIKLVERTPSHSGGMFWGCRNFPTCRTKMPMD
;
A
#
# COMPACT_ATOMS: atom_id res chain seq x y z
N MET A 1 33.77 -20.09 -2.64
CA MET A 1 32.31 -20.32 -2.64
C MET A 1 31.72 -19.90 -1.28
N ALA A 2 31.23 -18.67 -1.17
CA ALA A 2 30.68 -18.14 0.09
C ALA A 2 29.20 -18.53 0.18
N LYS A 3 28.82 -19.37 1.13
CA LYS A 3 27.45 -19.69 1.49
C LYS A 3 26.79 -18.43 2.04
N GLN A 4 25.93 -17.79 1.26
CA GLN A 4 25.06 -16.70 1.72
C GLN A 4 24.09 -17.30 2.76
N ARG A 5 24.20 -16.86 4.01
CA ARG A 5 23.21 -17.17 5.05
C ARG A 5 21.90 -16.47 4.69
N PRO A 6 20.73 -17.13 4.78
CA PRO A 6 19.45 -16.49 4.52
C PRO A 6 19.25 -15.31 5.47
N ALA A 7 18.79 -14.18 4.92
CA ALA A 7 18.60 -12.94 5.64
C ALA A 7 17.66 -13.15 6.86
N ARG A 8 17.96 -12.50 7.97
CA ARG A 8 17.19 -12.54 9.24
C ARG A 8 15.68 -12.22 9.06
N THR A 9 15.33 -11.54 7.99
CA THR A 9 13.97 -11.24 7.56
C THR A 9 13.08 -12.48 7.39
N LEU A 10 13.64 -13.55 6.78
CA LEU A 10 12.91 -14.80 6.60
C LEU A 10 12.63 -15.50 7.94
N GLN A 11 13.52 -15.37 8.92
CA GLN A 11 13.34 -15.96 10.25
C GLN A 11 12.24 -15.24 11.05
N PHE A 12 12.03 -13.94 10.84
CA PHE A 12 10.95 -13.21 11.52
C PHE A 12 9.58 -13.65 11.01
N LEU A 13 9.38 -13.69 9.68
CA LEU A 13 8.12 -14.13 9.07
C LEU A 13 7.87 -15.63 9.30
N GLN A 14 8.90 -16.47 9.31
CA GLN A 14 8.78 -17.89 9.66
C GLN A 14 8.46 -18.12 11.13
N LYS A 15 9.08 -17.38 12.06
CA LYS A 15 8.78 -17.49 13.50
C LYS A 15 7.37 -16.99 13.84
N ALA A 16 6.87 -15.95 13.20
CA ALA A 16 5.49 -15.49 13.35
C ALA A 16 4.48 -16.56 12.87
N GLY A 17 4.72 -17.17 11.70
CA GLY A 17 3.87 -18.25 11.17
C GLY A 17 3.95 -19.55 11.98
N MET A 18 5.10 -19.91 12.55
CA MET A 18 5.26 -21.14 13.35
C MET A 18 4.72 -20.97 14.78
N ALA A 19 4.70 -19.77 15.34
CA ALA A 19 4.09 -19.50 16.65
C ALA A 19 2.57 -19.65 16.61
N LEU A 20 1.91 -19.34 15.47
CA LEU A 20 0.46 -19.49 15.31
C LEU A 20 0.00 -20.97 15.35
N THR A 21 0.79 -21.90 14.83
CA THR A 21 0.40 -23.33 14.81
C THR A 21 0.51 -24.02 16.17
N ALA A 22 1.34 -23.49 17.08
CA ALA A 22 1.52 -24.06 18.42
C ALA A 22 0.45 -23.59 19.43
N VAL A 23 -0.20 -22.43 19.22
CA VAL A 23 -1.15 -21.84 20.18
C VAL A 23 -2.61 -22.30 19.95
N LEU A 24 -2.94 -22.80 18.76
CA LEU A 24 -4.29 -23.28 18.43
C LEU A 24 -4.73 -24.55 19.16
N LYS A 25 -3.84 -25.19 19.95
CA LYS A 25 -4.15 -26.41 20.71
C LYS A 25 -4.48 -26.19 22.20
N ARG A 26 -4.51 -24.97 22.70
CA ARG A 26 -4.92 -24.66 24.10
C ARG A 26 -5.74 -23.39 24.15
N ASN A 27 -7.03 -23.51 24.16
CA ASN A 27 -8.01 -22.93 25.08
C ASN A 27 -9.41 -22.95 24.47
N GLY A 28 -10.23 -23.82 25.04
CA GLY A 28 -11.68 -23.78 24.89
C GLY A 28 -12.30 -22.80 25.91
N SER A 29 -13.41 -22.26 25.53
CA SER A 29 -14.48 -21.65 26.36
C SER A 29 -14.15 -20.52 27.33
N LYS A 30 -14.66 -19.30 27.04
CA LYS A 30 -15.39 -18.51 28.01
C LYS A 30 -16.40 -17.55 27.37
N LYS A 31 -17.57 -17.45 28.03
CA LYS A 31 -18.82 -16.82 27.62
C LYS A 31 -18.75 -15.30 27.45
N ARG A 32 -19.58 -14.81 26.51
CA ARG A 32 -20.04 -13.42 26.37
C ARG A 32 -20.98 -13.00 27.51
N PRO A 33 -20.99 -11.74 27.92
CA PRO A 33 -22.19 -11.09 28.48
C PRO A 33 -22.92 -10.27 27.42
N GLN A 34 -24.26 -10.31 27.55
CA GLN A 34 -25.23 -9.58 26.73
C GLN A 34 -25.55 -8.20 27.33
N ASP A 35 -26.03 -7.32 26.44
CA ASP A 35 -27.02 -6.25 26.64
C ASP A 35 -26.67 -4.95 27.36
N ALA A 36 -26.74 -3.86 26.58
CA ALA A 36 -27.41 -2.63 27.01
C ALA A 36 -27.99 -1.90 25.79
N MET A 37 -29.31 -1.86 25.69
CA MET A 37 -30.11 -1.02 24.80
C MET A 37 -29.95 0.45 25.21
N VAL A 38 -29.72 1.35 24.28
CA VAL A 38 -29.90 2.79 24.42
C VAL A 38 -30.81 3.29 23.31
N SER A 39 -31.92 3.88 23.78
CA SER A 39 -33.03 4.42 23.00
C SER A 39 -32.61 5.69 22.23
N THR A 40 -33.09 5.82 21.00
CA THR A 40 -33.05 7.03 20.19
C THR A 40 -34.22 7.96 20.47
N PRO A 41 -34.05 9.28 20.59
CA PRO A 41 -35.18 10.22 20.46
C PRO A 41 -35.39 10.62 19.01
N SER A 42 -36.66 10.52 18.59
CA SER A 42 -37.21 11.03 17.35
C SER A 42 -37.31 12.56 17.41
N LEU A 43 -36.78 13.25 16.43
CA LEU A 43 -37.11 14.64 16.11
C LEU A 43 -37.57 14.75 14.66
N SER A 44 -38.85 15.00 14.51
CA SER A 44 -39.52 15.41 13.30
C SER A 44 -39.25 16.92 13.05
N ASP A 45 -38.55 17.27 11.97
CA ASP A 45 -38.57 18.64 11.48
C ASP A 45 -38.84 18.65 9.97
N THR A 46 -39.90 19.36 9.69
CA THR A 46 -40.52 19.61 8.38
C THR A 46 -39.65 20.54 7.55
N VAL A 47 -39.15 20.07 6.41
CA VAL A 47 -38.43 20.89 5.42
C VAL A 47 -39.40 21.40 4.38
N PRO A 48 -39.48 22.74 4.08
CA PRO A 48 -40.28 23.27 3.00
C PRO A 48 -39.69 22.96 1.62
N PRO A 49 -40.50 22.91 0.54
CA PRO A 49 -40.04 22.52 -0.79
C PRO A 49 -39.21 23.62 -1.46
N LEU A 50 -37.99 23.24 -1.88
CA LEU A 50 -37.10 24.04 -2.72
C LEU A 50 -37.68 24.12 -4.15
N GLN A 51 -37.95 25.33 -4.59
CA GLN A 51 -38.35 25.67 -5.98
C GLN A 51 -37.20 25.31 -6.92
N SER A 52 -37.55 24.65 -8.02
CA SER A 52 -36.69 24.25 -9.12
C SER A 52 -36.11 25.49 -9.83
N LEU A 53 -34.83 25.76 -9.60
CA LEU A 53 -34.04 26.59 -10.52
C LEU A 53 -33.53 25.67 -11.64
N GLN A 54 -34.10 25.86 -12.82
CA GLN A 54 -33.61 25.27 -14.06
C GLN A 54 -32.23 25.85 -14.36
N ALA A 55 -31.17 25.08 -14.02
CA ALA A 55 -29.83 25.38 -14.47
C ALA A 55 -29.72 25.02 -15.95
N SER A 56 -29.48 26.02 -16.77
CA SER A 56 -29.13 25.86 -18.17
C SER A 56 -27.91 24.97 -18.33
N ASP A 57 -28.15 23.84 -18.95
CA ASP A 57 -27.18 22.79 -19.27
C ASP A 57 -26.19 23.30 -20.33
N SER A 58 -25.15 23.99 -19.91
CA SER A 58 -23.99 24.25 -20.75
C SER A 58 -23.21 22.93 -20.86
N GLN A 59 -23.50 22.20 -21.93
CA GLN A 59 -22.70 21.04 -22.37
C GLN A 59 -21.24 21.46 -22.54
N ARG A 60 -20.47 21.43 -21.46
CA ARG A 60 -19.02 21.33 -21.54
C ARG A 60 -18.71 19.93 -22.03
N SER A 61 -18.48 19.79 -23.32
CA SER A 61 -17.88 18.58 -23.90
C SER A 61 -16.64 18.23 -23.11
N GLU A 62 -16.71 17.15 -22.36
CA GLU A 62 -15.50 16.60 -21.69
C GLU A 62 -14.47 16.32 -22.79
N PRO A 63 -13.22 16.79 -22.64
CA PRO A 63 -12.17 16.48 -23.61
C PRO A 63 -12.02 14.95 -23.66
N THR A 64 -12.25 14.39 -24.85
CA THR A 64 -12.10 12.95 -25.12
C THR A 64 -10.61 12.62 -25.05
N PHE A 65 -10.13 12.27 -23.85
CA PHE A 65 -8.76 11.77 -23.69
C PHE A 65 -8.68 10.39 -24.31
N ALA A 66 -7.75 10.19 -25.23
CA ALA A 66 -7.43 8.87 -25.76
C ALA A 66 -7.05 7.97 -24.57
N LYS A 67 -7.88 6.98 -24.26
CA LYS A 67 -7.60 6.04 -23.19
C LYS A 67 -6.49 5.11 -23.65
N ARG A 68 -5.29 5.26 -23.07
CA ARG A 68 -4.21 4.28 -23.26
C ARG A 68 -4.74 2.90 -22.86
N ALA A 69 -4.54 1.90 -23.73
CA ALA A 69 -4.90 0.53 -23.42
C ALA A 69 -4.11 0.06 -22.17
N PRO A 70 -4.74 -0.73 -21.29
CA PRO A 70 -4.03 -1.30 -20.16
C PRO A 70 -2.90 -2.22 -20.64
N PRO A 71 -1.75 -2.24 -19.94
CA PRO A 71 -0.73 -3.26 -20.18
C PRO A 71 -1.34 -4.67 -20.02
N PRO A 72 -0.80 -5.70 -20.68
CA PRO A 72 -1.28 -7.05 -20.50
C PRO A 72 -1.09 -7.53 -19.05
N ARG A 73 -2.06 -8.27 -18.53
CA ARG A 73 -1.97 -8.88 -17.19
C ARG A 73 -1.14 -10.16 -17.28
N ALA A 74 -0.15 -10.29 -16.40
CA ALA A 74 0.56 -11.54 -16.24
C ALA A 74 -0.32 -12.59 -15.56
N THR A 75 -0.11 -13.86 -15.88
CA THR A 75 -0.82 -14.99 -15.29
C THR A 75 -0.09 -15.61 -14.10
N HIS A 76 1.15 -15.19 -13.86
CA HIS A 76 2.01 -15.65 -12.77
C HIS A 76 2.89 -14.50 -12.30
N TRP A 77 3.45 -14.64 -11.11
CA TRP A 77 4.34 -13.64 -10.52
C TRP A 77 5.69 -13.61 -11.25
N SER A 78 6.16 -12.40 -11.53
CA SER A 78 7.46 -12.09 -12.11
C SER A 78 7.83 -10.63 -11.81
N PRO A 79 9.07 -10.17 -12.03
CA PRO A 79 9.45 -8.77 -11.86
C PRO A 79 8.59 -7.79 -12.65
N GLU A 80 8.10 -8.20 -13.82
CA GLU A 80 7.26 -7.40 -14.72
C GLU A 80 5.92 -7.01 -14.08
N VAL A 81 5.40 -7.81 -13.13
CA VAL A 81 4.19 -7.45 -12.39
C VAL A 81 4.40 -6.13 -11.65
N PHE A 82 5.55 -5.95 -11.00
CA PHE A 82 5.85 -4.70 -10.29
C PHE A 82 6.01 -3.50 -11.23
N THR A 83 6.45 -3.71 -12.46
CA THR A 83 6.55 -2.62 -13.45
C THR A 83 5.21 -2.26 -14.07
N ALA A 84 4.27 -3.20 -14.13
CA ALA A 84 2.96 -3.01 -14.73
C ALA A 84 1.96 -2.29 -13.82
N ILE A 85 2.16 -2.35 -12.52
CA ILE A 85 1.21 -1.81 -11.52
C ILE A 85 1.62 -0.44 -10.99
N GLU A 86 0.67 0.38 -10.62
CA GLU A 86 0.92 1.66 -9.96
C GLU A 86 1.15 1.49 -8.45
N TRP A 87 1.63 2.52 -7.80
CA TRP A 87 2.08 2.50 -6.41
C TRP A 87 1.01 2.03 -5.39
N ARG A 88 -0.28 2.38 -5.58
CA ARG A 88 -1.36 1.90 -4.70
C ARG A 88 -1.58 0.40 -4.79
N ARG A 89 -1.37 -0.18 -5.98
CA ARG A 89 -1.46 -1.63 -6.17
C ARG A 89 -0.29 -2.34 -5.52
N PHE A 90 0.90 -1.74 -5.59
CA PHE A 90 2.06 -2.24 -4.86
C PHE A 90 1.82 -2.25 -3.34
N GLU A 91 1.24 -1.18 -2.79
CA GLU A 91 0.85 -1.12 -1.38
C GLU A 91 -0.16 -2.20 -1.00
N ALA A 92 -1.20 -2.40 -1.82
CA ALA A 92 -2.21 -3.44 -1.60
C ALA A 92 -1.61 -4.86 -1.63
N VAL A 93 -0.64 -5.11 -2.52
CA VAL A 93 0.10 -6.38 -2.54
C VAL A 93 0.90 -6.58 -1.26
N CYS A 94 1.59 -5.54 -0.79
CA CYS A 94 2.33 -5.60 0.48
C CYS A 94 1.40 -5.86 1.66
N GLU A 95 0.27 -5.14 1.75
CA GLU A 95 -0.72 -5.31 2.80
C GLU A 95 -1.22 -6.76 2.86
N LEU A 96 -1.73 -7.27 1.73
CA LEU A 96 -2.22 -8.66 1.65
C LEU A 96 -1.13 -9.69 1.96
N LEU A 97 0.14 -9.42 1.60
CA LEU A 97 1.27 -10.30 1.91
C LEU A 97 1.49 -10.42 3.43
N PHE A 98 1.33 -9.32 4.18
CA PHE A 98 1.42 -9.34 5.65
C PHE A 98 0.17 -9.92 6.31
N GLU A 99 -1.03 -9.72 5.76
CA GLU A 99 -2.25 -10.40 6.20
C GLU A 99 -2.13 -11.91 6.05
N GLN A 100 -1.62 -12.38 4.91
CA GLN A 100 -1.33 -13.80 4.69
C GLN A 100 -0.23 -14.34 5.63
N ALA A 101 0.57 -13.48 6.23
CA ALA A 101 1.52 -13.85 7.28
C ALA A 101 0.89 -13.88 8.68
N GLY A 102 -0.43 -13.56 8.81
CA GLY A 102 -1.19 -13.64 10.05
C GLY A 102 -1.24 -12.36 10.86
N PHE A 103 -0.89 -11.22 10.27
CA PHE A 103 -1.07 -9.92 10.91
C PHE A 103 -2.46 -9.36 10.57
N GLU A 104 -3.02 -8.59 11.49
CA GLU A 104 -4.13 -7.67 11.20
C GLU A 104 -3.52 -6.35 10.75
N THR A 105 -3.88 -5.88 9.55
CA THR A 105 -3.28 -4.70 8.95
C THR A 105 -4.17 -3.47 9.07
N ARG A 106 -3.56 -2.30 9.18
CA ARG A 106 -4.22 -1.02 9.07
C ARG A 106 -3.36 -0.07 8.23
N MET A 107 -3.85 0.26 7.05
CA MET A 107 -3.16 1.20 6.16
C MET A 107 -3.43 2.64 6.59
N GLN A 108 -2.37 3.44 6.72
CA GLN A 108 -2.45 4.89 6.88
C GLN A 108 -1.81 5.54 5.66
N PRO A 109 -2.57 6.31 4.86
CA PRO A 109 -1.98 7.08 3.77
C PRO A 109 -1.02 8.11 4.33
N ARG A 110 0.23 8.10 3.91
CA ARG A 110 1.15 9.21 4.11
C ARG A 110 0.80 10.30 3.11
N GLY A 111 0.78 11.58 3.54
CA GLY A 111 0.40 12.75 2.76
C GLY A 111 0.99 12.86 1.35
N ALA A 112 1.31 14.08 0.89
CA ALA A 112 1.66 14.40 -0.50
C ALA A 112 2.89 13.65 -1.10
N ASP A 113 3.69 12.97 -0.29
CA ASP A 113 4.94 12.32 -0.71
C ASP A 113 4.76 10.89 -1.26
N GLY A 114 3.51 10.43 -1.35
CA GLY A 114 3.14 9.20 -2.03
C GLY A 114 3.77 7.95 -1.40
N GLY A 115 3.24 7.50 -0.32
CA GLY A 115 3.55 6.23 0.33
C GLY A 115 2.50 5.92 1.38
N ALA A 116 2.34 4.65 1.73
CA ALA A 116 1.51 4.27 2.86
C ALA A 116 2.35 3.58 3.92
N GLU A 117 1.93 3.75 5.13
CA GLU A 117 2.38 2.97 6.26
C GLU A 117 1.33 1.91 6.56
N ILE A 118 1.77 0.65 6.60
CA ILE A 118 0.92 -0.46 6.98
C ILE A 118 1.29 -0.83 8.42
N TRP A 119 0.38 -0.56 9.32
CA TRP A 119 0.51 -0.91 10.73
C TRP A 119 0.12 -2.36 10.93
N LEU A 120 1.02 -3.12 11.52
CA LEU A 120 0.84 -4.55 11.76
C LEU A 120 0.44 -4.77 13.22
N ASN A 121 -0.76 -5.31 13.42
CA ASN A 121 -1.26 -5.68 14.73
C ASN A 121 -1.19 -7.21 14.89
N SER A 122 -0.96 -7.66 16.10
CA SER A 122 -0.97 -9.07 16.47
C SER A 122 -2.13 -9.33 17.39
N ARG A 123 -2.81 -10.46 17.21
CA ARG A 123 -3.89 -10.89 18.11
C ARG A 123 -3.47 -11.08 19.58
N HIS A 124 -2.17 -11.05 19.84
CA HIS A 124 -1.59 -11.30 21.16
C HIS A 124 -0.94 -10.07 21.79
N ALA A 125 -1.11 -8.89 21.21
CA ALA A 125 -0.55 -7.64 21.72
C ALA A 125 -1.58 -6.52 21.62
N GLU A 126 -1.58 -5.63 22.58
CA GLU A 126 -2.33 -4.37 22.50
C GLU A 126 -1.54 -3.39 21.61
N GLY A 127 -2.21 -2.87 20.57
CA GLY A 127 -1.63 -1.93 19.61
C GLY A 127 -0.72 -2.57 18.55
N PRO A 128 -0.11 -1.73 17.71
CA PRO A 128 0.74 -2.19 16.62
C PRO A 128 2.07 -2.77 17.13
N VAL A 129 2.48 -3.89 16.54
CA VAL A 129 3.76 -4.58 16.87
C VAL A 129 4.89 -4.24 15.89
N ALA A 130 4.55 -3.71 14.73
CA ALA A 130 5.49 -3.27 13.70
C ALA A 130 4.80 -2.34 12.69
N VAL A 131 5.59 -1.65 11.89
CA VAL A 131 5.13 -0.84 10.76
C VAL A 131 5.86 -1.23 9.49
N VAL A 132 5.18 -1.16 8.34
CA VAL A 132 5.76 -1.38 7.01
C VAL A 132 5.64 -0.10 6.21
N GLN A 133 6.76 0.42 5.71
CA GLN A 133 6.78 1.51 4.74
C GLN A 133 6.87 0.90 3.34
N CYS A 134 5.93 1.23 2.47
CA CYS A 134 5.94 0.80 1.08
C CYS A 134 6.39 1.94 0.16
N LYS A 135 7.36 1.67 -0.72
CA LYS A 135 7.86 2.62 -1.74
C LYS A 135 7.94 1.97 -3.11
N HIS A 136 7.00 2.30 -3.98
CA HIS A 136 7.10 1.91 -5.39
C HIS A 136 8.14 2.82 -6.08
N ALA A 137 9.33 2.30 -6.35
CA ALA A 137 10.49 3.07 -6.81
C ALA A 137 11.28 2.29 -7.88
N LEU A 138 10.63 2.03 -9.01
CA LEU A 138 11.24 1.30 -10.13
C LEU A 138 12.53 1.97 -10.57
N GLY A 139 13.59 1.18 -10.74
CA GLY A 139 14.90 1.65 -11.21
C GLY A 139 15.61 2.64 -10.27
N LYS A 140 15.10 2.89 -9.06
CA LYS A 140 15.70 3.82 -8.10
C LYS A 140 16.24 3.09 -6.88
N ASN A 141 17.29 3.68 -6.29
CA ASN A 141 17.88 3.18 -5.05
C ASN A 141 17.32 3.95 -3.86
N VAL A 142 16.91 3.23 -2.82
CA VAL A 142 16.57 3.79 -1.51
C VAL A 142 17.87 4.04 -0.75
N GLY A 143 18.07 5.28 -0.31
CA GLY A 143 19.26 5.70 0.44
C GLY A 143 19.04 5.71 1.96
N VAL A 144 20.05 6.22 2.67
CA VAL A 144 20.00 6.34 4.14
C VAL A 144 18.96 7.37 4.60
N THR A 145 18.71 8.40 3.81
CA THR A 145 17.78 9.50 4.16
C THR A 145 16.37 8.94 4.36
N GLU A 146 15.86 8.15 3.41
CA GLU A 146 14.53 7.53 3.50
C GLU A 146 14.42 6.57 4.71
N LEU A 147 15.50 5.85 5.00
CA LEU A 147 15.51 4.96 6.17
C LEU A 147 15.59 5.72 7.51
N ARG A 148 16.21 6.91 7.55
CA ARG A 148 16.18 7.79 8.74
C ARG A 148 14.78 8.34 8.98
N GLU A 149 14.09 8.77 7.94
CA GLU A 149 12.68 9.20 8.02
C GLU A 149 11.80 8.06 8.55
N PHE A 150 11.99 6.86 8.04
CA PHE A 150 11.27 5.68 8.51
C PHE A 150 11.61 5.31 9.97
N LEU A 151 12.87 5.42 10.38
CA LEU A 151 13.27 5.22 11.77
C LEU A 151 12.60 6.23 12.71
N ALA A 152 12.43 7.48 12.28
CA ALA A 152 11.71 8.49 13.06
C ALA A 152 10.25 8.08 13.29
N VAL A 153 9.58 7.51 12.29
CA VAL A 153 8.21 6.95 12.43
C VAL A 153 8.20 5.80 13.44
N MET A 154 9.13 4.87 13.34
CA MET A 154 9.24 3.76 14.29
C MET A 154 9.45 4.27 15.73
N THR A 155 10.33 5.25 15.89
CA THR A 155 10.68 5.81 17.20
C THR A 155 9.51 6.58 17.82
N SER A 156 8.84 7.45 17.03
CA SER A 156 7.68 8.22 17.50
C SER A 156 6.49 7.36 17.90
N SER A 157 6.44 6.14 17.39
CA SER A 157 5.39 5.14 17.67
C SER A 157 5.85 4.05 18.64
N GLU A 158 7.01 4.21 19.26
CA GLU A 158 7.62 3.26 20.20
C GLU A 158 7.80 1.84 19.64
N LEU A 159 7.90 1.72 18.31
CA LEU A 159 8.07 0.44 17.63
C LEU A 159 9.54 0.02 17.56
N LYS A 160 9.83 -1.19 18.03
CA LYS A 160 11.18 -1.76 17.99
C LYS A 160 11.54 -2.41 16.65
N ARG A 161 10.58 -2.56 15.75
CA ARG A 161 10.74 -3.25 14.46
C ARG A 161 9.93 -2.56 13.38
N GLY A 162 10.53 -2.47 12.19
CA GLY A 162 9.86 -2.00 11.00
C GLY A 162 10.36 -2.71 9.76
N THR A 163 9.61 -2.64 8.69
CA THR A 163 9.99 -3.18 7.38
C THR A 163 9.89 -2.07 6.34
N TYR A 164 10.95 -1.87 5.57
CA TYR A 164 10.92 -1.00 4.41
C TYR A 164 10.85 -1.85 3.14
N ALA A 165 9.73 -1.82 2.44
CA ALA A 165 9.46 -2.58 1.22
C ALA A 165 9.52 -1.67 0.00
N THR A 166 10.28 -2.05 -1.03
CA THR A 166 10.42 -1.29 -2.27
C THR A 166 10.47 -2.18 -3.50
N THR A 167 9.99 -1.68 -4.62
CA THR A 167 10.23 -2.30 -5.94
C THR A 167 11.62 -1.99 -6.50
N GLY A 168 12.32 -1.00 -5.92
CA GLY A 168 13.70 -0.64 -6.23
C GLY A 168 14.72 -1.50 -5.48
N THR A 169 15.91 -0.93 -5.30
CA THR A 169 17.02 -1.54 -4.55
C THR A 169 17.46 -0.61 -3.42
N PHE A 170 18.38 -1.07 -2.58
CA PHE A 170 18.95 -0.28 -1.48
C PHE A 170 20.43 0.00 -1.73
N THR A 171 20.87 1.20 -1.38
CA THR A 171 22.31 1.51 -1.39
C THR A 171 23.04 0.70 -0.30
N PRO A 172 24.35 0.42 -0.46
CA PRO A 172 25.13 -0.28 0.56
C PRO A 172 25.11 0.41 1.93
N SER A 173 25.08 1.75 1.95
CA SER A 173 24.96 2.54 3.18
C SER A 173 23.59 2.39 3.83
N ALA A 174 22.51 2.34 3.04
CA ALA A 174 21.16 2.08 3.53
C ALA A 174 21.04 0.69 4.15
N LEU A 175 21.63 -0.34 3.54
CA LEU A 175 21.63 -1.70 4.09
C LEU A 175 22.36 -1.78 5.43
N ARG A 176 23.49 -1.08 5.59
CA ARG A 176 24.20 -1.01 6.88
C ARG A 176 23.33 -0.30 7.92
N PHE A 177 22.81 0.87 7.60
CA PHE A 177 21.93 1.63 8.49
C PHE A 177 20.70 0.81 8.93
N ALA A 178 20.03 0.12 8.02
CA ALA A 178 18.89 -0.74 8.32
C ALA A 178 19.24 -1.84 9.33
N LYS A 179 20.39 -2.50 9.12
CA LYS A 179 20.89 -3.55 10.02
C LYS A 179 21.11 -3.01 11.44
N ASP A 180 21.72 -1.85 11.57
CA ASP A 180 22.09 -1.24 12.85
C ASP A 180 20.85 -0.73 13.63
N ASN A 181 19.75 -0.43 12.91
CA ASN A 181 18.53 0.12 13.49
C ASN A 181 17.31 -0.84 13.50
N SER A 182 17.53 -2.14 13.36
CA SER A 182 16.46 -3.15 13.38
C SER A 182 15.37 -2.96 12.32
N ILE A 183 15.71 -2.35 11.18
CA ILE A 183 14.84 -2.19 10.02
C ILE A 183 15.02 -3.38 9.10
N ASN A 184 13.96 -4.11 8.82
CA ASN A 184 13.93 -5.07 7.74
C ASN A 184 13.87 -4.36 6.39
N VAL A 185 14.59 -4.86 5.40
CA VAL A 185 14.55 -4.35 4.02
C VAL A 185 14.08 -5.43 3.07
N LEU A 186 13.09 -5.10 2.24
CA LEU A 186 12.52 -5.95 1.21
C LEU A 186 12.59 -5.22 -0.13
N ASP A 187 13.54 -5.57 -0.96
CA ASP A 187 13.59 -5.15 -2.36
C ASP A 187 12.72 -6.05 -3.25
N GLY A 188 12.61 -5.73 -4.54
CA GLY A 188 11.79 -6.49 -5.49
C GLY A 188 12.09 -7.98 -5.50
N PRO A 189 13.36 -8.44 -5.63
CA PRO A 189 13.72 -9.85 -5.54
C PRO A 189 13.32 -10.53 -4.23
N ASN A 190 13.50 -9.87 -3.09
CA ASN A 190 13.10 -10.41 -1.78
C ASN A 190 11.57 -10.51 -1.64
N LEU A 191 10.83 -9.52 -2.16
CA LEU A 191 9.36 -9.58 -2.21
C LEU A 191 8.88 -10.75 -3.06
N LEU A 192 9.43 -10.93 -4.27
CA LEU A 192 9.11 -12.08 -5.12
C LEU A 192 9.41 -13.42 -4.42
N ASN A 193 10.54 -13.53 -3.73
CA ASN A 193 10.87 -14.73 -2.95
C ASN A 193 9.87 -15.00 -1.84
N LEU A 194 9.31 -13.97 -1.20
CA LEU A 194 8.25 -14.14 -0.20
C LEU A 194 6.94 -14.58 -0.85
N ILE A 195 6.60 -14.04 -2.01
CA ILE A 195 5.40 -14.41 -2.78
C ILE A 195 5.50 -15.86 -3.25
N TYR A 196 6.63 -16.29 -3.82
CA TYR A 196 6.82 -17.67 -4.29
C TYR A 196 6.73 -18.72 -3.18
N LYS A 197 6.92 -18.33 -1.91
CA LYS A 197 6.72 -19.21 -0.75
C LYS A 197 5.27 -19.34 -0.30
N ARG A 198 4.36 -18.57 -0.87
CA ARG A 198 2.92 -18.66 -0.61
C ARG A 198 2.33 -19.86 -1.36
N THR A 199 1.17 -20.36 -0.89
CA THR A 199 0.44 -21.38 -1.62
C THR A 199 -0.04 -20.85 -2.98
N PRO A 200 -0.32 -21.69 -3.98
CA PRO A 200 -0.84 -21.22 -5.27
C PRO A 200 -2.09 -20.33 -5.15
N LEU A 201 -3.00 -20.64 -4.22
CA LEU A 201 -4.18 -19.84 -3.96
C LEU A 201 -3.82 -18.45 -3.41
N GLN A 202 -2.87 -18.36 -2.49
CA GLN A 202 -2.38 -17.10 -1.93
C GLN A 202 -1.64 -16.26 -2.99
N GLN A 203 -0.83 -16.89 -3.84
CA GLN A 203 -0.16 -16.21 -4.96
C GLN A 203 -1.19 -15.64 -5.95
N LYS A 204 -2.26 -16.40 -6.25
CA LYS A 204 -3.36 -15.94 -7.11
C LYS A 204 -4.05 -14.71 -6.50
N ALA A 205 -4.40 -14.75 -5.22
CA ALA A 205 -5.02 -13.62 -4.53
C ALA A 205 -4.14 -12.35 -4.55
N LEU A 206 -2.83 -12.49 -4.34
CA LEU A 206 -1.87 -11.40 -4.46
C LEU A 206 -1.82 -10.83 -5.89
N LEU A 207 -1.89 -11.68 -6.91
CA LEU A 207 -1.89 -11.25 -8.31
C LEU A 207 -3.21 -10.54 -8.67
N GLU A 208 -4.34 -10.99 -8.15
CA GLU A 208 -5.63 -10.32 -8.29
C GLU A 208 -5.60 -8.92 -7.65
N ALA A 209 -5.03 -8.78 -6.44
CA ALA A 209 -4.83 -7.49 -5.79
C ALA A 209 -3.92 -6.55 -6.59
N ALA A 210 -2.87 -7.10 -7.21
CA ALA A 210 -1.96 -6.32 -8.07
C ALA A 210 -2.69 -5.73 -9.28
N TYR A 211 -3.59 -6.48 -9.90
CA TYR A 211 -4.27 -6.11 -11.14
C TYR A 211 -5.70 -5.59 -10.94
N GLU A 212 -6.08 -5.20 -9.74
CA GLU A 212 -7.40 -4.67 -9.45
C GLU A 212 -7.63 -3.30 -10.10
N GLY A 213 -8.76 -3.12 -10.76
CA GLY A 213 -9.19 -1.85 -11.35
C GLY A 213 -8.25 -1.34 -12.45
N GLU A 214 -8.01 -0.04 -12.46
CA GLU A 214 -7.07 0.62 -13.39
C GLU A 214 -5.63 0.56 -12.82
N TYR A 215 -5.10 -0.63 -12.69
CA TYR A 215 -3.85 -0.97 -12.00
C TYR A 215 -2.59 -0.26 -12.54
N TRP A 216 -2.62 0.21 -13.81
CA TRP A 216 -1.52 0.91 -14.47
C TRP A 216 -1.58 2.44 -14.35
N ARG A 217 -2.78 2.98 -14.04
CA ARG A 217 -2.98 4.42 -13.93
C ARG A 217 -2.57 4.90 -12.55
N PRO A 218 -1.63 5.86 -12.45
CA PRO A 218 -1.21 6.37 -11.15
C PRO A 218 -2.38 7.00 -10.39
N THR A 219 -2.38 6.81 -9.09
CA THR A 219 -3.31 7.48 -8.18
C THR A 219 -2.69 8.79 -7.68
N CYS A 220 -3.46 9.86 -7.62
CA CYS A 220 -3.01 11.13 -7.07
C CYS A 220 -2.76 11.00 -5.56
N ALA A 221 -1.52 11.18 -5.12
CA ALA A 221 -1.15 11.07 -3.71
C ALA A 221 -1.92 12.04 -2.79
N ARG A 222 -2.31 13.21 -3.33
CA ARG A 222 -3.05 14.22 -2.57
C ARG A 222 -4.57 13.97 -2.52
N CYS A 223 -5.16 13.50 -3.63
CA CYS A 223 -6.62 13.41 -3.76
C CYS A 223 -7.15 11.97 -3.69
N GLY A 224 -6.28 10.95 -3.78
CA GLY A 224 -6.69 9.55 -3.82
C GLY A 224 -7.41 9.10 -5.11
N ILE A 225 -7.56 9.98 -6.12
CA ILE A 225 -8.23 9.68 -7.39
C ILE A 225 -7.24 9.34 -8.49
N LYS A 226 -7.67 8.62 -9.51
CA LYS A 226 -6.83 8.30 -10.67
C LYS A 226 -6.44 9.56 -11.44
N LEU A 227 -5.15 9.68 -11.75
CA LEU A 227 -4.63 10.73 -12.63
C LEU A 227 -5.13 10.52 -14.06
N VAL A 228 -5.14 11.57 -14.86
CA VAL A 228 -5.51 11.54 -16.29
C VAL A 228 -4.33 11.98 -17.13
N GLU A 229 -4.24 11.44 -18.34
CA GLU A 229 -3.24 11.84 -19.32
C GLU A 229 -3.50 13.29 -19.75
N ARG A 230 -2.45 14.09 -19.81
CA ARG A 230 -2.52 15.48 -20.24
C ARG A 230 -1.36 15.79 -21.18
N THR A 231 -1.66 16.62 -22.19
CA THR A 231 -0.66 17.21 -23.08
C THR A 231 -0.38 18.63 -22.59
N PRO A 232 0.87 19.05 -22.44
CA PRO A 232 1.21 20.42 -22.11
C PRO A 232 0.75 21.36 -23.23
N SER A 233 0.35 22.60 -22.88
CA SER A 233 -0.04 23.64 -23.86
C SER A 233 1.15 24.20 -24.66
N HIS A 234 2.38 24.00 -24.17
CA HIS A 234 3.62 24.40 -24.83
C HIS A 234 4.53 23.15 -24.86
N SER A 235 5.42 23.07 -25.82
CA SER A 235 6.30 21.92 -26.09
C SER A 235 6.69 21.08 -24.86
N GLY A 236 6.38 19.78 -24.87
CA GLY A 236 6.72 18.83 -23.81
C GLY A 236 5.99 17.49 -23.98
N GLY A 237 6.51 16.45 -23.37
CA GLY A 237 5.91 15.10 -23.37
C GLY A 237 4.61 15.04 -22.57
N MET A 238 3.77 14.06 -22.85
CA MET A 238 2.56 13.78 -22.07
C MET A 238 2.91 13.53 -20.61
N PHE A 239 1.98 13.88 -19.72
CA PHE A 239 2.14 13.66 -18.27
C PHE A 239 0.81 13.26 -17.62
N TRP A 240 0.91 12.61 -16.49
CA TRP A 240 -0.21 12.32 -15.62
C TRP A 240 -0.57 13.56 -14.80
N GLY A 241 -1.79 14.10 -14.93
CA GLY A 241 -2.29 15.24 -14.16
C GLY A 241 -3.47 14.88 -13.28
N CYS A 242 -3.62 15.55 -12.15
CA CYS A 242 -4.79 15.34 -11.31
C CYS A 242 -6.08 15.85 -12.00
N ARG A 243 -7.16 15.06 -11.91
CA ARG A 243 -8.48 15.44 -12.42
C ARG A 243 -9.03 16.70 -11.71
N ASN A 244 -8.67 16.89 -10.44
CA ASN A 244 -9.09 18.05 -9.64
C ASN A 244 -8.29 19.33 -9.92
N PHE A 245 -7.60 19.41 -11.07
CA PHE A 245 -6.99 20.69 -11.48
C PHE A 245 -8.08 21.73 -11.75
N PRO A 246 -7.93 23.00 -11.34
CA PRO A 246 -6.72 23.64 -10.78
C PRO A 246 -6.56 23.52 -9.25
N THR A 247 -7.54 22.99 -8.52
CA THR A 247 -7.49 22.85 -7.05
C THR A 247 -6.36 21.93 -6.61
N CYS A 248 -6.12 20.84 -7.34
CA CYS A 248 -4.98 19.97 -7.15
C CYS A 248 -4.04 20.04 -8.35
N ARG A 249 -2.79 20.41 -8.10
CA ARG A 249 -1.76 20.57 -9.14
C ARG A 249 -0.79 19.38 -9.21
N THR A 250 -1.14 18.25 -8.62
CA THR A 250 -0.31 17.03 -8.69
C THR A 250 -0.14 16.60 -10.14
N LYS A 251 1.10 16.38 -10.53
CA LYS A 251 1.50 15.82 -11.83
C LYS A 251 2.63 14.81 -11.67
N MET A 252 2.67 13.83 -12.55
CA MET A 252 3.73 12.82 -12.63
C MET A 252 4.18 12.67 -14.08
N PRO A 253 5.47 12.39 -14.35
CA PRO A 253 5.92 12.10 -15.70
C PRO A 253 5.20 10.85 -16.23
N MET A 254 5.09 10.73 -17.55
CA MET A 254 4.75 9.51 -18.25
C MET A 254 6.05 8.94 -18.82
N ASP A 255 6.42 7.75 -18.34
CA ASP A 255 7.56 6.98 -18.87
C ASP A 255 7.16 6.27 -20.16
#